data_8dfbb08ebc1ac14bae35e744e552f1ad
#
_entry.id   8dfbb08ebc1ac14bae35e744e552f1ad
#
_cell.length_a   1.000
_cell.length_b   1.000
_cell.length_c   1.000
_cell.angle_alpha   90.00
_cell.angle_beta   90.00
_cell.angle_gamma   90.00
#
_symmetry.space_group_name_H-M   'P 1'
#
loop_
_entity.id
_entity.type
_entity.pdbx_description
1 polymer ?
#
loop_
_entity_poly.entity_id
_entity_poly.type
_entity_poly.pdbx_seq_one_letter_code
_entity_poly.pdbx_strand_id
1 'polypeptide(L)'
;SVGMASKGAAASYDAVIGKLMRDFGVPGGAVAVMKDGRLVFAKGYGFADRDDPQLTHPDDLFRVASVSKQVTAAAILKLIEMGKLALDEKPFDILADLQPLPGKSRAPKLAAITIQNLLQHSGGWNRDSTYDPMFRAPTIAAALGTMGPPDGNGIIRYMLDKAPTYDAGTTYCYSNFGYCVLGRIIERRGGLPYDQFVKQHVLGPLGAKRMALGRSFEDERADGEVRYYDYPGAPMAQSVFPDRPGQVPWPYGGYSQEEMDANGGWIASPIDLLRFQRSLDGRQPPADILAANSIAKMIENPLIPVYCTANGKTAAFADVNAYWYGFGWQVNKYKNWWHTGSLPGTMTEVVRADNGFGWAAFFNTRPQDSGGFINRLDQDLWTALNGAKNDWPTQDWFDQYDAFSPWLAEGDFAKAADQARMTGLHASRLEGRSAGGRKEFRAQWATVPPGTSFEAAIDLDCLSFEAARARNDGAGASLTNLQSFADGAGRRRFQAIWMK
;
A
#
# COMPACT_ATOMS: atom_id res chain seq x y z
N SER A 1 9.37 18.15 -4.58
CA SER A 1 8.20 17.32 -4.94
C SER A 1 8.11 17.15 -6.43
N VAL A 2 7.66 15.99 -6.87
CA VAL A 2 7.58 15.58 -8.27
C VAL A 2 6.14 15.13 -8.57
N GLY A 3 5.61 15.45 -9.76
CA GLY A 3 4.29 15.00 -10.18
C GLY A 3 3.36 16.12 -10.64
N MET A 4 2.06 15.84 -10.71
CA MET A 4 1.03 16.71 -11.30
C MET A 4 0.15 17.34 -10.24
N ALA A 5 -0.02 18.64 -10.31
CA ALA A 5 -0.93 19.40 -9.44
C ALA A 5 -1.27 20.75 -10.09
N SER A 6 -2.45 21.28 -9.79
CA SER A 6 -2.73 22.70 -10.02
C SER A 6 -1.86 23.57 -9.10
N LYS A 7 -1.71 24.85 -9.45
CA LYS A 7 -0.83 25.75 -8.67
C LYS A 7 -1.29 25.91 -7.22
N GLY A 8 -2.58 26.06 -6.98
CA GLY A 8 -3.14 26.23 -5.63
C GLY A 8 -3.06 24.95 -4.82
N ALA A 9 -3.38 23.79 -5.42
CA ALA A 9 -3.25 22.50 -4.77
C ALA A 9 -1.77 22.19 -4.45
N ALA A 10 -0.86 22.42 -5.41
CA ALA A 10 0.58 22.23 -5.18
C ALA A 10 1.06 23.05 -3.97
N ALA A 11 0.77 24.34 -3.92
CA ALA A 11 1.21 25.22 -2.82
C ALA A 11 0.67 24.73 -1.46
N SER A 12 -0.61 24.31 -1.40
CA SER A 12 -1.25 23.85 -0.18
C SER A 12 -0.64 22.53 0.34
N TYR A 13 -0.53 21.53 -0.54
CA TYR A 13 0.00 20.23 -0.16
C TYR A 13 1.51 20.25 0.12
N ASP A 14 2.30 20.97 -0.68
CA ASP A 14 3.75 21.06 -0.49
C ASP A 14 4.09 21.68 0.87
N ALA A 15 3.31 22.67 1.33
CA ALA A 15 3.52 23.31 2.62
C ALA A 15 3.31 22.33 3.79
N VAL A 16 2.17 21.61 3.80
CA VAL A 16 1.82 20.73 4.93
C VAL A 16 2.60 19.42 4.91
N ILE A 17 2.71 18.76 3.74
CA ILE A 17 3.43 17.48 3.62
C ILE A 17 4.93 17.68 3.85
N GLY A 18 5.52 18.73 3.28
CA GLY A 18 6.92 19.03 3.51
C GLY A 18 7.24 19.33 4.99
N LYS A 19 6.32 19.98 5.71
CA LYS A 19 6.46 20.19 7.15
C LYS A 19 6.31 18.91 7.94
N LEU A 20 5.27 18.10 7.67
CA LEU A 20 5.03 16.82 8.31
C LEU A 20 6.25 15.90 8.19
N MET A 21 6.80 15.75 6.98
CA MET A 21 7.98 14.91 6.74
C MET A 21 9.20 15.37 7.52
N ARG A 22 9.45 16.69 7.59
CA ARG A 22 10.55 17.23 8.41
C ARG A 22 10.34 17.03 9.91
N ASP A 23 9.13 17.28 10.40
CA ASP A 23 8.81 17.17 11.84
C ASP A 23 8.98 15.73 12.36
N PHE A 24 8.72 14.73 11.50
CA PHE A 24 8.79 13.31 11.86
C PHE A 24 9.99 12.56 11.26
N GLY A 25 10.88 13.24 10.54
CA GLY A 25 12.08 12.64 9.96
C GLY A 25 11.79 11.61 8.85
N VAL A 26 10.74 11.84 8.06
CA VAL A 26 10.30 10.93 6.98
C VAL A 26 11.10 11.19 5.71
N PRO A 27 11.81 10.17 5.15
CA PRO A 27 12.66 10.36 3.98
C PRO A 27 11.89 10.58 2.68
N GLY A 28 10.78 9.86 2.48
CA GLY A 28 10.01 9.90 1.26
C GLY A 28 8.54 9.55 1.46
N GLY A 29 7.71 10.06 0.57
CA GLY A 29 6.28 9.75 0.55
C GLY A 29 5.62 10.19 -0.74
N ALA A 30 4.42 9.70 -0.99
CA ALA A 30 3.62 10.07 -2.13
C ALA A 30 2.17 10.29 -1.73
N VAL A 31 1.54 11.30 -2.34
CA VAL A 31 0.14 11.66 -2.10
C VAL A 31 -0.58 11.77 -3.44
N ALA A 32 -1.73 11.15 -3.55
CA ALA A 32 -2.65 11.31 -4.68
C ALA A 32 -4.04 11.71 -4.17
N VAL A 33 -4.74 12.54 -4.93
CA VAL A 33 -6.11 12.98 -4.63
C VAL A 33 -7.00 12.78 -5.83
N MET A 34 -8.16 12.22 -5.58
CA MET A 34 -9.24 12.06 -6.55
C MET A 34 -10.40 13.00 -6.16
N LYS A 35 -11.03 13.59 -7.17
CA LYS A 35 -12.29 14.35 -7.03
C LYS A 35 -13.30 13.86 -8.04
N ASP A 36 -14.47 13.46 -7.56
CA ASP A 36 -15.56 12.99 -8.41
C ASP A 36 -15.12 11.91 -9.43
N GLY A 37 -14.32 10.94 -8.96
CA GLY A 37 -13.81 9.83 -9.76
C GLY A 37 -12.63 10.18 -10.70
N ARG A 38 -12.10 11.40 -10.68
CA ARG A 38 -10.96 11.86 -11.49
C ARG A 38 -9.73 12.09 -10.64
N LEU A 39 -8.57 11.60 -11.07
CA LEU A 39 -7.29 11.95 -10.46
C LEU A 39 -6.97 13.42 -10.75
N VAL A 40 -6.87 14.24 -9.70
CA VAL A 40 -6.70 15.69 -9.81
C VAL A 40 -5.42 16.21 -9.14
N PHE A 41 -4.72 15.33 -8.41
CA PHE A 41 -3.45 15.62 -7.76
C PHE A 41 -2.67 14.31 -7.58
N ALA A 42 -1.39 14.32 -7.91
CA ALA A 42 -0.48 13.20 -7.66
C ALA A 42 0.95 13.73 -7.53
N LYS A 43 1.54 13.69 -6.33
CA LYS A 43 2.91 14.14 -6.08
C LYS A 43 3.69 13.20 -5.19
N GLY A 44 4.95 13.00 -5.56
CA GLY A 44 5.98 12.40 -4.73
C GLY A 44 6.80 13.47 -4.00
N TYR A 45 7.25 13.15 -2.79
CA TYR A 45 7.99 14.02 -1.88
C TYR A 45 9.23 13.29 -1.36
N GLY A 46 10.37 13.97 -1.31
CA GLY A 46 11.61 13.41 -0.79
C GLY A 46 12.17 12.30 -1.66
N PHE A 47 12.69 11.25 -1.03
CA PHE A 47 13.43 10.20 -1.69
C PHE A 47 12.74 8.83 -1.56
N ALA A 48 12.54 8.16 -2.69
CA ALA A 48 12.19 6.75 -2.77
C ALA A 48 13.34 5.89 -2.23
N ASP A 49 14.56 6.25 -2.60
CA ASP A 49 15.80 5.74 -2.01
C ASP A 49 16.76 6.91 -1.80
N ARG A 50 17.20 7.16 -0.55
CA ARG A 50 18.13 8.26 -0.24
C ARG A 50 19.58 7.82 -0.31
N ASP A 51 19.85 6.52 -0.16
CA ASP A 51 21.21 5.96 -0.15
C ASP A 51 21.66 5.70 -1.58
N ASP A 52 20.71 5.39 -2.47
CA ASP A 52 20.87 5.40 -3.91
C ASP A 52 19.94 6.50 -4.49
N PRO A 53 20.42 7.76 -4.63
CA PRO A 53 19.57 8.92 -4.78
C PRO A 53 18.50 8.78 -5.86
N GLN A 54 17.25 8.57 -5.41
CA GLN A 54 16.08 8.44 -6.26
C GLN A 54 14.95 9.25 -5.67
N LEU A 55 14.42 10.21 -6.43
CA LEU A 55 13.26 10.98 -6.01
C LEU A 55 12.01 10.09 -5.95
N THR A 56 11.14 10.35 -4.98
CA THR A 56 9.84 9.70 -4.90
C THR A 56 8.93 10.22 -6.00
N HIS A 57 8.32 9.31 -6.74
CA HIS A 57 7.26 9.58 -7.72
C HIS A 57 5.89 9.15 -7.16
N PRO A 58 4.78 9.78 -7.61
CA PRO A 58 3.45 9.46 -7.09
C PRO A 58 2.96 8.06 -7.46
N ASP A 59 3.58 7.42 -8.44
CA ASP A 59 3.31 6.04 -8.87
C ASP A 59 4.34 5.02 -8.37
N ASP A 60 5.25 5.41 -7.46
CA ASP A 60 6.10 4.45 -6.76
C ASP A 60 5.27 3.51 -5.89
N LEU A 61 5.77 2.28 -5.76
CA LEU A 61 5.12 1.25 -4.96
C LEU A 61 5.59 1.33 -3.51
N PHE A 62 4.63 1.25 -2.60
CA PHE A 62 4.85 1.21 -1.15
C PHE A 62 4.17 -0.01 -0.55
N ARG A 63 4.72 -0.60 0.50
CA ARG A 63 3.96 -1.53 1.36
C ARG A 63 2.78 -0.77 1.94
N VAL A 64 1.57 -1.24 1.63
CA VAL A 64 0.35 -0.55 2.08
C VAL A 64 -0.17 -1.05 3.42
N ALA A 65 0.50 -2.03 3.99
CA ALA A 65 0.16 -2.60 5.29
C ALA A 65 -1.34 -2.93 5.37
N SER A 66 -2.01 -2.53 6.44
CA SER A 66 -3.43 -2.88 6.69
C SER A 66 -4.42 -2.36 5.67
N VAL A 67 -4.05 -1.42 4.81
CA VAL A 67 -4.88 -1.02 3.64
C VAL A 67 -5.12 -2.22 2.70
N SER A 68 -4.28 -3.24 2.72
CA SER A 68 -4.49 -4.52 2.04
C SER A 68 -5.83 -5.19 2.36
N LYS A 69 -6.38 -4.94 3.55
CA LYS A 69 -7.65 -5.53 3.99
C LYS A 69 -8.85 -5.10 3.14
N GLN A 70 -8.79 -3.91 2.57
CA GLN A 70 -9.82 -3.42 1.64
C GLN A 70 -9.91 -4.32 0.41
N VAL A 71 -8.75 -4.67 -0.14
CA VAL A 71 -8.65 -5.54 -1.33
C VAL A 71 -9.11 -6.96 -1.02
N THR A 72 -8.73 -7.50 0.14
CA THR A 72 -9.19 -8.81 0.62
C THR A 72 -10.70 -8.84 0.82
N ALA A 73 -11.27 -7.80 1.42
CA ALA A 73 -12.72 -7.70 1.61
C ALA A 73 -13.48 -7.66 0.28
N ALA A 74 -12.96 -6.91 -0.70
CA ALA A 74 -13.51 -6.90 -2.07
C ALA A 74 -13.45 -8.28 -2.72
N ALA A 75 -12.36 -9.03 -2.54
CA ALA A 75 -12.23 -10.39 -3.06
C ALA A 75 -13.23 -11.37 -2.42
N ILE A 76 -13.49 -11.26 -1.13
CA ILE A 76 -14.55 -12.03 -0.44
C ILE A 76 -15.92 -11.69 -1.01
N LEU A 77 -16.23 -10.41 -1.17
CA LEU A 77 -17.52 -10.00 -1.77
C LEU A 77 -17.65 -10.48 -3.22
N LYS A 78 -16.55 -10.50 -3.96
CA LYS A 78 -16.52 -11.10 -5.31
C LYS A 78 -16.90 -12.58 -5.29
N LEU A 79 -16.38 -13.36 -4.36
CA LEU A 79 -16.77 -14.77 -4.19
C LEU A 79 -18.26 -14.92 -3.84
N ILE A 80 -18.81 -14.00 -3.05
CA ILE A 80 -20.23 -14.00 -2.70
C ILE A 80 -21.08 -13.68 -3.94
N GLU A 81 -20.70 -12.68 -4.74
CA GLU A 81 -21.38 -12.35 -6.01
C GLU A 81 -21.30 -13.50 -7.02
N MET A 82 -20.23 -14.29 -7.00
CA MET A 82 -20.08 -15.49 -7.81
C MET A 82 -20.88 -16.70 -7.29
N GLY A 83 -21.59 -16.56 -6.17
CA GLY A 83 -22.33 -17.65 -5.52
C GLY A 83 -21.46 -18.74 -4.91
N LYS A 84 -20.17 -18.45 -4.65
CA LYS A 84 -19.19 -19.42 -4.13
C LYS A 84 -19.02 -19.35 -2.61
N LEU A 85 -19.55 -18.32 -1.96
CA LEU A 85 -19.40 -18.07 -0.53
C LEU A 85 -20.61 -17.30 -0.01
N ALA A 86 -20.96 -17.50 1.28
CA ALA A 86 -21.94 -16.70 2.00
C ALA A 86 -21.35 -16.12 3.29
N LEU A 87 -21.90 -14.99 3.76
CA LEU A 87 -21.37 -14.26 4.94
C LEU A 87 -21.54 -15.04 6.26
N ASP A 88 -22.53 -15.92 6.35
CA ASP A 88 -22.83 -16.74 7.52
C ASP A 88 -22.12 -18.09 7.54
N GLU A 89 -21.41 -18.46 6.46
CA GLU A 89 -20.59 -19.67 6.43
C GLU A 89 -19.49 -19.64 7.49
N LYS A 90 -19.12 -20.86 7.94
CA LYS A 90 -18.12 -21.06 9.00
C LYS A 90 -16.75 -21.26 8.37
N PRO A 91 -15.79 -20.34 8.57
CA PRO A 91 -14.46 -20.43 7.93
C PRO A 91 -13.72 -21.70 8.32
N PHE A 92 -13.85 -22.17 9.56
CA PHE A 92 -13.14 -23.35 10.02
C PHE A 92 -13.78 -24.68 9.56
N ASP A 93 -15.00 -24.66 9.05
CA ASP A 93 -15.60 -25.80 8.34
C ASP A 93 -15.10 -25.83 6.89
N ILE A 94 -14.95 -24.67 6.24
CA ILE A 94 -14.33 -24.55 4.91
C ILE A 94 -12.85 -25.02 4.95
N LEU A 95 -12.15 -24.71 6.04
CA LEU A 95 -10.76 -25.11 6.30
C LEU A 95 -10.68 -26.40 7.17
N ALA A 96 -11.60 -27.33 6.98
CA ALA A 96 -11.67 -28.58 7.78
C ALA A 96 -10.42 -29.46 7.64
N ASP A 97 -9.74 -29.37 6.50
CA ASP A 97 -8.48 -30.06 6.21
C ASP A 97 -7.30 -29.59 7.09
N LEU A 98 -7.34 -28.37 7.59
CA LEU A 98 -6.32 -27.86 8.51
C LEU A 98 -6.59 -28.42 9.92
N GLN A 99 -5.66 -29.24 10.40
CA GLN A 99 -5.76 -29.85 11.74
C GLN A 99 -4.90 -29.10 12.76
N PRO A 100 -5.31 -29.01 14.04
CA PRO A 100 -4.49 -28.49 15.11
C PRO A 100 -3.14 -29.21 15.20
N LEU A 101 -2.23 -28.66 15.99
CA LEU A 101 -0.97 -29.31 16.28
C LEU A 101 -1.19 -30.70 16.93
N PRO A 102 -0.25 -31.67 16.81
CA PRO A 102 -0.38 -32.98 17.39
C PRO A 102 -0.73 -32.93 18.88
N GLY A 103 -1.71 -33.75 19.30
CA GLY A 103 -2.21 -33.79 20.68
C GLY A 103 -3.09 -32.61 21.10
N LYS A 104 -3.45 -31.71 20.16
CA LYS A 104 -4.33 -30.58 20.41
C LYS A 104 -5.70 -30.79 19.74
N SER A 105 -6.72 -30.10 20.25
CA SER A 105 -8.08 -30.11 19.68
C SER A 105 -8.50 -28.68 19.34
N ARG A 106 -9.39 -28.56 18.36
CA ARG A 106 -9.95 -27.22 18.00
C ARG A 106 -10.68 -26.62 19.19
N ALA A 107 -10.43 -25.33 19.44
CA ALA A 107 -11.15 -24.59 20.47
C ALA A 107 -12.65 -24.50 20.12
N PRO A 108 -13.58 -24.85 21.02
CA PRO A 108 -15.00 -24.90 20.71
C PRO A 108 -15.60 -23.59 20.20
N LYS A 109 -15.11 -22.45 20.70
CA LYS A 109 -15.58 -21.10 20.26
C LYS A 109 -15.36 -20.81 18.76
N LEU A 110 -14.42 -21.48 18.11
CA LEU A 110 -14.15 -21.29 16.68
C LEU A 110 -15.35 -21.69 15.81
N ALA A 111 -16.16 -22.66 16.24
CA ALA A 111 -17.33 -23.14 15.48
C ALA A 111 -18.44 -22.08 15.33
N ALA A 112 -18.47 -21.05 16.18
CA ALA A 112 -19.46 -19.99 16.09
C ALA A 112 -19.08 -18.87 15.11
N ILE A 113 -17.79 -18.75 14.78
CA ILE A 113 -17.28 -17.66 13.95
C ILE A 113 -17.79 -17.80 12.50
N THR A 114 -18.19 -16.67 11.89
CA THR A 114 -18.62 -16.59 10.50
C THR A 114 -17.63 -15.78 9.66
N ILE A 115 -17.77 -15.87 8.31
CA ILE A 115 -17.04 -15.00 7.38
C ILE A 115 -17.28 -13.53 7.72
N GLN A 116 -18.54 -13.15 8.02
CA GLN A 116 -18.87 -11.78 8.42
C GLN A 116 -18.11 -11.34 9.69
N ASN A 117 -17.99 -12.21 10.69
CA ASN A 117 -17.25 -11.89 11.91
C ASN A 117 -15.77 -11.61 11.63
N LEU A 118 -15.15 -12.33 10.69
CA LEU A 118 -13.76 -12.09 10.30
C LEU A 118 -13.60 -10.74 9.60
N LEU A 119 -14.49 -10.43 8.65
CA LEU A 119 -14.47 -9.15 7.93
C LEU A 119 -14.63 -7.95 8.84
N GLN A 120 -15.41 -8.07 9.92
CA GLN A 120 -15.76 -7.00 10.86
C GLN A 120 -14.90 -7.00 12.14
N HIS A 121 -13.83 -7.79 12.18
CA HIS A 121 -12.98 -7.93 13.38
C HIS A 121 -13.75 -8.32 14.65
N SER A 122 -14.81 -9.11 14.51
CA SER A 122 -15.60 -9.62 15.64
C SER A 122 -15.47 -11.13 15.84
N GLY A 123 -14.36 -11.74 15.38
CA GLY A 123 -14.04 -13.14 15.61
C GLY A 123 -13.62 -13.46 17.05
N GLY A 124 -13.36 -12.45 17.87
CA GLY A 124 -13.14 -12.56 19.30
C GLY A 124 -11.68 -12.59 19.77
N TRP A 125 -10.68 -12.53 18.88
CA TRP A 125 -9.27 -12.45 19.28
C TRP A 125 -8.88 -11.02 19.65
N ASN A 126 -8.29 -10.86 20.85
CA ASN A 126 -7.80 -9.58 21.34
C ASN A 126 -6.25 -9.60 21.31
N ARG A 127 -5.66 -9.12 20.22
CA ARG A 127 -4.20 -9.09 20.03
C ARG A 127 -3.47 -8.18 21.03
N ASP A 128 -4.16 -7.16 21.54
CA ASP A 128 -3.56 -6.16 22.44
C ASP A 128 -3.49 -6.65 23.88
N SER A 129 -4.32 -7.65 24.26
CA SER A 129 -4.25 -8.31 25.56
C SER A 129 -3.51 -9.66 25.53
N THR A 130 -3.31 -10.23 24.33
CA THR A 130 -2.62 -11.51 24.15
C THR A 130 -1.39 -11.34 23.25
N TYR A 131 -1.54 -11.55 21.97
CA TYR A 131 -0.53 -11.34 20.93
C TYR A 131 -1.15 -11.38 19.53
N ASP A 132 -0.44 -10.80 18.57
CA ASP A 132 -0.77 -10.96 17.14
C ASP A 132 0.06 -12.13 16.56
N PRO A 133 -0.55 -13.25 16.15
CA PRO A 133 0.18 -14.41 15.63
C PRO A 133 0.96 -14.10 14.35
N MET A 134 0.56 -13.08 13.59
CA MET A 134 1.25 -12.68 12.36
C MET A 134 2.68 -12.17 12.62
N PHE A 135 3.02 -11.82 13.88
CA PHE A 135 4.35 -11.37 14.29
C PHE A 135 5.05 -12.37 15.25
N ARG A 136 4.66 -13.65 15.21
CA ARG A 136 5.21 -14.71 16.07
C ARG A 136 5.88 -15.82 15.27
N ALA A 137 6.43 -15.52 14.09
CA ALA A 137 7.01 -16.51 13.19
C ALA A 137 7.98 -17.49 13.89
N PRO A 138 8.98 -17.08 14.68
CA PRO A 138 9.88 -18.04 15.35
C PRO A 138 9.16 -18.97 16.33
N THR A 139 8.20 -18.45 17.10
CA THR A 139 7.43 -19.24 18.08
C THR A 139 6.55 -20.28 17.37
N ILE A 140 5.89 -19.87 16.28
CA ILE A 140 4.99 -20.74 15.54
C ILE A 140 5.78 -21.80 14.77
N ALA A 141 6.90 -21.42 14.13
CA ALA A 141 7.79 -22.36 13.45
C ALA A 141 8.31 -23.45 14.41
N ALA A 142 8.76 -23.06 15.60
CA ALA A 142 9.19 -24.01 16.63
C ALA A 142 8.05 -24.96 17.05
N ALA A 143 6.83 -24.47 17.21
CA ALA A 143 5.67 -25.29 17.55
C ALA A 143 5.24 -26.24 16.43
N LEU A 144 5.45 -25.85 15.17
CA LEU A 144 5.20 -26.67 13.99
C LEU A 144 6.32 -27.67 13.68
N GLY A 145 7.51 -27.50 14.30
CA GLY A 145 8.72 -28.27 13.98
C GLY A 145 9.28 -27.93 12.59
N THR A 146 9.08 -26.68 12.13
CA THR A 146 9.54 -26.21 10.82
C THR A 146 10.66 -25.18 10.96
N MET A 147 11.39 -24.94 9.86
CA MET A 147 12.39 -23.88 9.77
C MET A 147 11.83 -22.70 8.99
N GLY A 148 12.09 -21.48 9.46
CA GLY A 148 11.64 -20.24 8.83
C GLY A 148 10.19 -19.84 9.17
N PRO A 149 9.75 -18.69 8.62
CA PRO A 149 8.38 -18.21 8.83
C PRO A 149 7.35 -19.24 8.38
N PRO A 150 6.32 -19.51 9.20
CA PRO A 150 5.24 -20.40 8.80
C PRO A 150 4.36 -19.73 7.75
N ASP A 151 3.83 -20.49 6.81
CA ASP A 151 2.79 -20.01 5.91
C ASP A 151 1.46 -19.74 6.64
N GLY A 152 0.50 -19.12 5.96
CA GLY A 152 -0.81 -18.81 6.54
C GLY A 152 -1.55 -20.05 7.05
N ASN A 153 -1.39 -21.22 6.40
CA ASN A 153 -1.96 -22.48 6.89
C ASN A 153 -1.30 -22.94 8.20
N GLY A 154 0.01 -22.81 8.32
CA GLY A 154 0.77 -23.10 9.53
C GLY A 154 0.34 -22.21 10.69
N ILE A 155 0.17 -20.90 10.44
CA ILE A 155 -0.33 -19.95 11.44
C ILE A 155 -1.74 -20.35 11.90
N ILE A 156 -2.63 -20.70 10.97
CA ILE A 156 -3.99 -21.16 11.31
C ILE A 156 -3.93 -22.44 12.16
N ARG A 157 -3.18 -23.46 11.75
CA ARG A 157 -3.01 -24.69 12.50
C ARG A 157 -2.55 -24.46 13.94
N TYR A 158 -1.58 -23.54 14.12
CA TYR A 158 -1.10 -23.13 15.45
C TYR A 158 -2.20 -22.47 16.29
N MET A 159 -3.11 -21.73 15.66
CA MET A 159 -4.18 -20.99 16.35
C MET A 159 -5.45 -21.82 16.59
N LEU A 160 -5.61 -23.00 15.98
CA LEU A 160 -6.83 -23.78 16.09
C LEU A 160 -7.17 -24.28 17.50
N ASP A 161 -6.17 -24.48 18.39
CA ASP A 161 -6.38 -24.88 19.78
C ASP A 161 -6.54 -23.70 20.75
N LYS A 162 -6.44 -22.45 20.24
CA LYS A 162 -6.48 -21.25 21.05
C LYS A 162 -7.85 -20.60 20.99
N ALA A 163 -8.55 -20.63 22.12
CA ALA A 163 -9.88 -20.02 22.20
C ALA A 163 -9.80 -18.49 22.01
N PRO A 164 -10.68 -17.91 21.17
CA PRO A 164 -10.88 -16.47 21.16
C PRO A 164 -11.23 -15.93 22.55
N THR A 165 -10.78 -14.73 22.86
CA THR A 165 -11.04 -14.05 24.14
C THR A 165 -12.55 -13.82 24.35
N TYR A 166 -13.22 -13.36 23.29
CA TYR A 166 -14.65 -13.05 23.29
C TYR A 166 -15.44 -14.02 22.40
N ASP A 167 -16.74 -14.06 22.61
CA ASP A 167 -17.63 -14.80 21.70
C ASP A 167 -17.80 -14.05 20.39
N ALA A 168 -17.95 -14.81 19.29
CA ALA A 168 -18.07 -14.27 17.95
C ALA A 168 -19.25 -13.27 17.85
N GLY A 169 -19.02 -12.13 17.23
CA GLY A 169 -20.01 -11.09 17.01
C GLY A 169 -20.30 -10.17 18.20
N THR A 170 -19.75 -10.44 19.40
CA THR A 170 -20.07 -9.66 20.61
C THR A 170 -19.15 -8.47 20.82
N THR A 171 -17.92 -8.56 20.36
CA THR A 171 -16.88 -7.56 20.62
C THR A 171 -16.06 -7.29 19.38
N TYR A 172 -15.91 -6.04 18.99
CA TYR A 172 -14.94 -5.63 17.99
C TYR A 172 -13.53 -5.64 18.59
N CYS A 173 -12.65 -6.45 18.04
CA CYS A 173 -11.21 -6.42 18.32
C CYS A 173 -10.44 -6.63 17.02
N TYR A 174 -9.69 -5.62 16.62
CA TYR A 174 -8.91 -5.67 15.37
C TYR A 174 -8.00 -6.90 15.33
N SER A 175 -8.10 -7.70 14.27
CA SER A 175 -7.37 -8.96 14.13
C SER A 175 -6.76 -9.13 12.74
N ASN A 176 -5.44 -9.12 12.64
CA ASN A 176 -4.73 -9.51 11.43
C ASN A 176 -4.95 -10.99 11.11
N PHE A 177 -5.01 -11.84 12.13
CA PHE A 177 -5.27 -13.27 11.99
C PHE A 177 -6.62 -13.56 11.30
N GLY A 178 -7.66 -12.81 11.62
CA GLY A 178 -8.95 -12.95 10.94
C GLY A 178 -8.83 -12.77 9.42
N TYR A 179 -8.03 -11.82 8.96
CA TYR A 179 -7.78 -11.58 7.52
C TYR A 179 -6.81 -12.61 6.91
N CYS A 180 -5.87 -13.15 7.67
CA CYS A 180 -5.09 -14.32 7.25
C CYS A 180 -6.01 -15.51 6.94
N VAL A 181 -6.99 -15.77 7.79
CA VAL A 181 -8.03 -16.82 7.54
C VAL A 181 -8.82 -16.50 6.28
N LEU A 182 -9.28 -15.26 6.08
CA LEU A 182 -9.99 -14.83 4.87
C LEU A 182 -9.16 -15.07 3.60
N GLY A 183 -7.86 -14.84 3.62
CA GLY A 183 -6.97 -15.17 2.51
C GLY A 183 -7.05 -16.65 2.12
N ARG A 184 -7.02 -17.54 3.08
CA ARG A 184 -7.13 -18.99 2.84
C ARG A 184 -8.53 -19.41 2.38
N ILE A 185 -9.59 -18.71 2.84
CA ILE A 185 -10.95 -18.89 2.32
C ILE A 185 -11.03 -18.52 0.83
N ILE A 186 -10.38 -17.41 0.44
CA ILE A 186 -10.32 -16.98 -0.97
C ILE A 186 -9.68 -18.09 -1.82
N GLU A 187 -8.60 -18.70 -1.37
CA GLU A 187 -7.96 -19.81 -2.08
C GLU A 187 -8.86 -21.02 -2.21
N ARG A 188 -9.50 -21.47 -1.11
CA ARG A 188 -10.37 -22.65 -1.11
C ARG A 188 -11.60 -22.48 -1.99
N ARG A 189 -12.26 -21.33 -1.95
CA ARG A 189 -13.48 -21.04 -2.68
C ARG A 189 -13.21 -20.50 -4.09
N GLY A 190 -12.11 -19.78 -4.28
CA GLY A 190 -11.69 -19.22 -5.57
C GLY A 190 -11.00 -20.22 -6.48
N GLY A 191 -10.31 -21.23 -5.91
CA GLY A 191 -9.56 -22.23 -6.66
C GLY A 191 -8.24 -21.72 -7.27
N LEU A 192 -7.74 -20.58 -6.79
CA LEU A 192 -6.48 -19.94 -7.19
C LEU A 192 -5.70 -19.53 -5.94
N PRO A 193 -4.36 -19.40 -6.01
CA PRO A 193 -3.60 -18.69 -4.99
C PRO A 193 -4.20 -17.32 -4.72
N TYR A 194 -4.11 -16.86 -3.46
CA TYR A 194 -4.74 -15.62 -3.00
C TYR A 194 -4.44 -14.42 -3.91
N ASP A 195 -3.16 -14.18 -4.20
CA ASP A 195 -2.73 -13.05 -5.03
C ASP A 195 -3.24 -13.15 -6.48
N GLN A 196 -3.28 -14.37 -7.03
CA GLN A 196 -3.78 -14.60 -8.39
C GLN A 196 -5.28 -14.35 -8.48
N PHE A 197 -6.06 -14.82 -7.49
CA PHE A 197 -7.49 -14.53 -7.44
C PHE A 197 -7.76 -13.03 -7.37
N VAL A 198 -7.04 -12.32 -6.48
CA VAL A 198 -7.16 -10.86 -6.33
C VAL A 198 -6.76 -10.13 -7.61
N LYS A 199 -5.63 -10.50 -8.22
CA LYS A 199 -5.18 -9.89 -9.48
C LYS A 199 -6.20 -10.11 -10.61
N GLN A 200 -6.77 -11.30 -10.71
CA GLN A 200 -7.72 -11.63 -11.77
C GLN A 200 -9.08 -10.95 -11.59
N HIS A 201 -9.62 -10.95 -10.38
CA HIS A 201 -11.02 -10.59 -10.13
C HIS A 201 -11.22 -9.21 -9.49
N VAL A 202 -10.17 -8.61 -8.93
CA VAL A 202 -10.24 -7.30 -8.28
C VAL A 202 -9.38 -6.28 -9.01
N LEU A 203 -8.07 -6.50 -9.13
CA LEU A 203 -7.11 -5.50 -9.59
C LEU A 203 -7.03 -5.37 -11.12
N GLY A 204 -7.11 -6.49 -11.84
CA GLY A 204 -7.02 -6.53 -13.30
C GLY A 204 -8.08 -5.68 -14.00
N PRO A 205 -9.38 -5.78 -13.61
CA PRO A 205 -10.44 -4.95 -14.16
C PRO A 205 -10.24 -3.44 -13.97
N LEU A 206 -9.44 -3.03 -12.97
CA LEU A 206 -9.17 -1.63 -12.61
C LEU A 206 -7.94 -1.03 -13.31
N GLY A 207 -7.17 -1.86 -14.00
CA GLY A 207 -5.89 -1.44 -14.54
C GLY A 207 -4.78 -1.26 -13.48
N ALA A 208 -4.97 -1.71 -12.23
CA ALA A 208 -3.97 -1.67 -11.16
C ALA A 208 -2.93 -2.79 -11.31
N LYS A 209 -2.23 -2.81 -12.43
CA LYS A 209 -1.37 -3.92 -12.89
C LYS A 209 -0.06 -4.06 -12.10
N ARG A 210 0.36 -3.00 -11.41
CA ARG A 210 1.63 -2.99 -10.67
C ARG A 210 1.48 -3.44 -9.22
N MET A 211 0.27 -3.50 -8.68
CA MET A 211 0.03 -4.03 -7.35
C MET A 211 0.45 -5.49 -7.25
N ALA A 212 1.21 -5.82 -6.23
CA ALA A 212 1.73 -7.16 -5.97
C ALA A 212 1.87 -7.42 -4.48
N LEU A 213 2.11 -8.66 -4.09
CA LEU A 213 2.59 -8.96 -2.74
C LEU A 213 4.05 -8.54 -2.61
N GLY A 214 4.36 -7.81 -1.54
CA GLY A 214 5.71 -7.37 -1.23
C GLY A 214 6.61 -8.52 -0.76
N ARG A 215 7.92 -8.28 -0.74
CA ARG A 215 8.95 -9.23 -0.30
C ARG A 215 9.60 -8.75 0.97
N SER A 216 10.20 -9.68 1.73
CA SER A 216 10.77 -9.39 3.05
C SER A 216 12.14 -8.73 3.00
N PHE A 217 12.89 -8.83 1.91
CA PHE A 217 14.26 -8.33 1.84
C PHE A 217 14.41 -7.17 0.88
N GLU A 218 15.44 -6.34 1.14
CA GLU A 218 15.72 -5.15 0.35
C GLU A 218 16.08 -5.45 -1.10
N ASP A 219 16.89 -6.50 -1.31
CA ASP A 219 17.32 -6.98 -2.62
C ASP A 219 16.22 -7.68 -3.43
N GLU A 220 15.06 -7.91 -2.82
CA GLU A 220 13.88 -8.50 -3.45
C GLU A 220 12.78 -7.47 -3.74
N ARG A 221 13.03 -6.18 -3.54
CA ARG A 221 12.07 -5.13 -3.87
C ARG A 221 11.64 -5.21 -5.34
N ALA A 222 10.37 -4.96 -5.58
CA ALA A 222 9.84 -4.87 -6.95
C ALA A 222 10.38 -3.63 -7.67
N ASP A 223 10.39 -3.67 -9.00
CA ASP A 223 10.72 -2.49 -9.83
C ASP A 223 9.81 -1.32 -9.49
N GLY A 224 10.40 -0.19 -9.06
CA GLY A 224 9.70 1.01 -8.63
C GLY A 224 9.13 0.93 -7.22
N GLU A 225 9.53 -0.06 -6.42
CA GLU A 225 9.23 -0.10 -4.99
C GLU A 225 10.25 0.73 -4.22
N VAL A 226 9.77 1.59 -3.33
CA VAL A 226 10.61 2.44 -2.48
C VAL A 226 11.44 1.62 -1.49
N ARG A 227 12.55 2.19 -1.03
CA ARG A 227 13.28 1.65 0.12
C ARG A 227 12.62 2.08 1.42
N TYR A 228 12.55 1.16 2.38
CA TYR A 228 11.95 1.40 3.71
C TYR A 228 13.01 1.71 4.74
N TYR A 229 12.69 2.62 5.65
CA TYR A 229 13.57 3.10 6.69
C TYR A 229 12.93 2.96 8.06
N ASP A 230 13.69 2.53 9.04
CA ASP A 230 13.31 2.69 10.44
C ASP A 230 13.50 4.15 10.87
N TYR A 231 12.85 4.54 11.97
CA TYR A 231 13.10 5.83 12.58
C TYR A 231 14.53 5.88 13.16
N PRO A 232 15.16 7.09 13.25
CA PRO A 232 16.49 7.21 13.79
C PRO A 232 16.61 6.64 15.21
N GLY A 233 17.57 5.74 15.42
CA GLY A 233 17.78 5.07 16.71
C GLY A 233 16.86 3.87 16.97
N ALA A 234 16.09 3.42 15.97
CA ALA A 234 15.30 2.20 16.08
C ALA A 234 16.21 0.98 16.40
N PRO A 235 15.80 0.08 17.30
CA PRO A 235 16.54 -1.14 17.57
C PRO A 235 16.51 -2.06 16.34
N MET A 236 17.63 -2.75 16.11
CA MET A 236 17.64 -3.84 15.12
C MET A 236 16.76 -4.99 15.58
N ALA A 237 16.12 -5.67 14.64
CA ALA A 237 15.35 -6.88 14.90
C ALA A 237 16.21 -8.14 14.69
N GLN A 238 15.87 -9.23 15.37
CA GLN A 238 16.40 -10.54 15.01
C GLN A 238 15.69 -11.01 13.74
N SER A 239 16.44 -11.44 12.73
CA SER A 239 15.86 -12.01 11.51
C SER A 239 15.00 -13.22 11.83
N VAL A 240 13.79 -13.27 11.24
CA VAL A 240 12.91 -14.44 11.34
C VAL A 240 13.21 -15.51 10.28
N PHE A 241 14.20 -15.26 9.42
CA PHE A 241 14.61 -16.12 8.32
C PHE A 241 15.94 -16.82 8.65
N PRO A 242 15.96 -18.17 8.79
CA PRO A 242 17.16 -18.92 9.15
C PRO A 242 18.28 -18.87 8.09
N ASP A 243 17.95 -18.70 6.84
CA ASP A 243 18.88 -18.59 5.71
C ASP A 243 19.56 -17.21 5.61
N ARG A 244 18.97 -16.19 6.28
CA ARG A 244 19.56 -14.84 6.42
C ARG A 244 19.56 -14.44 7.91
N PRO A 245 20.36 -15.12 8.76
CA PRO A 245 20.34 -14.92 10.21
C PRO A 245 21.00 -13.62 10.64
N GLY A 246 20.77 -13.21 11.87
CA GLY A 246 21.43 -12.08 12.53
C GLY A 246 20.51 -10.90 12.79
N GLN A 247 21.12 -9.77 13.16
CA GLN A 247 20.42 -8.52 13.39
C GLN A 247 20.16 -7.80 12.07
N VAL A 248 18.92 -7.42 11.82
CA VAL A 248 18.46 -6.78 10.58
C VAL A 248 17.67 -5.51 10.89
N PRO A 249 17.61 -4.53 9.96
CA PRO A 249 16.60 -3.48 10.05
C PRO A 249 15.21 -4.13 10.06
N TRP A 250 14.33 -3.66 10.93
CA TRP A 250 13.02 -4.31 11.11
C TRP A 250 12.21 -4.45 9.80
N PRO A 251 12.21 -3.47 8.88
CA PRO A 251 11.52 -3.63 7.59
C PRO A 251 12.04 -4.79 6.72
N TYR A 252 13.27 -5.26 6.96
CA TYR A 252 13.96 -6.21 6.09
C TYR A 252 14.39 -7.47 6.84
N GLY A 253 13.43 -8.38 7.03
CA GLY A 253 13.65 -9.68 7.68
C GLY A 253 13.28 -9.74 9.16
N GLY A 254 12.85 -8.63 9.79
CA GLY A 254 12.34 -8.64 11.17
C GLY A 254 10.95 -9.25 11.31
N TYR A 255 10.24 -9.46 10.19
CA TYR A 255 8.98 -10.19 10.04
C TYR A 255 8.87 -10.71 8.60
N SER A 256 7.95 -11.62 8.31
CA SER A 256 7.68 -12.08 6.95
C SER A 256 6.61 -11.22 6.30
N GLN A 257 6.99 -10.46 5.27
CA GLN A 257 6.07 -9.66 4.46
C GLN A 257 5.15 -10.55 3.63
N GLU A 258 5.66 -11.66 3.16
CA GLU A 258 4.93 -12.65 2.36
C GLU A 258 3.73 -13.22 3.12
N GLU A 259 3.92 -13.51 4.41
CA GLU A 259 2.88 -14.10 5.26
C GLU A 259 1.82 -13.08 5.71
N MET A 260 2.09 -11.80 5.53
CA MET A 260 1.08 -10.75 5.73
C MET A 260 0.02 -10.72 4.65
N ASP A 261 0.24 -11.32 3.51
CA ASP A 261 -0.54 -11.34 2.26
C ASP A 261 -1.93 -10.66 2.34
N ALA A 262 -2.96 -11.38 2.81
CA ALA A 262 -4.35 -10.91 2.88
C ALA A 262 -4.62 -9.86 3.95
N ASN A 263 -3.75 -9.73 4.96
CA ASN A 263 -3.95 -8.78 6.05
C ASN A 263 -3.11 -7.51 5.95
N GLY A 264 -1.98 -7.54 5.18
CA GLY A 264 -1.04 -6.43 5.15
C GLY A 264 0.06 -6.53 4.09
N GLY A 265 0.04 -7.53 3.20
CA GLY A 265 1.16 -7.91 2.36
C GLY A 265 1.28 -7.19 1.01
N TRP A 266 0.29 -6.43 0.58
CA TRP A 266 0.31 -5.76 -0.71
C TRP A 266 1.28 -4.57 -0.76
N ILE A 267 1.89 -4.39 -1.94
CA ILE A 267 2.52 -3.14 -2.36
C ILE A 267 1.67 -2.50 -3.46
N ALA A 268 1.56 -1.17 -3.40
CA ALA A 268 0.76 -0.38 -4.33
C ALA A 268 1.27 1.06 -4.41
N SER A 269 0.95 1.77 -5.47
CA SER A 269 1.05 3.22 -5.50
C SER A 269 -0.21 3.89 -4.92
N PRO A 270 -0.13 5.15 -4.46
CA PRO A 270 -1.32 5.91 -4.12
C PRO A 270 -2.35 5.95 -5.25
N ILE A 271 -1.89 6.02 -6.50
CA ILE A 271 -2.74 6.07 -7.70
C ILE A 271 -3.49 4.75 -7.89
N ASP A 272 -2.83 3.59 -7.69
CA ASP A 272 -3.48 2.28 -7.79
C ASP A 272 -4.59 2.13 -6.75
N LEU A 273 -4.37 2.61 -5.52
CA LEU A 273 -5.39 2.57 -4.48
C LEU A 273 -6.56 3.51 -4.76
N LEU A 274 -6.32 4.65 -5.43
CA LEU A 274 -7.42 5.51 -5.88
C LEU A 274 -8.19 4.89 -7.06
N ARG A 275 -7.55 4.15 -7.96
CA ARG A 275 -8.26 3.32 -8.96
C ARG A 275 -9.16 2.28 -8.29
N PHE A 276 -8.65 1.61 -7.28
CA PHE A 276 -9.46 0.69 -6.48
C PHE A 276 -10.62 1.40 -5.79
N GLN A 277 -10.38 2.54 -5.13
CA GLN A 277 -11.41 3.32 -4.46
C GLN A 277 -12.48 3.84 -5.43
N ARG A 278 -12.07 4.32 -6.62
CA ARG A 278 -12.94 4.77 -7.70
C ARG A 278 -13.93 3.68 -8.16
N SER A 279 -13.52 2.41 -8.10
CA SER A 279 -14.33 1.26 -8.51
C SER A 279 -15.35 0.80 -7.46
N LEU A 280 -15.52 1.56 -6.39
CA LEU A 280 -16.45 1.32 -5.30
C LEU A 280 -17.29 2.57 -5.00
N ASP A 281 -17.28 3.58 -5.87
CA ASP A 281 -17.87 4.88 -5.55
C ASP A 281 -19.29 5.09 -6.10
N GLY A 282 -19.81 4.13 -6.87
CA GLY A 282 -21.14 4.18 -7.49
C GLY A 282 -21.21 5.09 -8.71
N ARG A 283 -20.09 5.61 -9.20
CA ARG A 283 -20.02 6.52 -10.35
C ARG A 283 -19.71 5.75 -11.63
N GLN A 284 -20.15 6.28 -12.76
CA GLN A 284 -19.94 5.68 -14.08
C GLN A 284 -19.47 6.74 -15.08
N PRO A 285 -18.53 6.46 -15.97
CA PRO A 285 -17.51 5.39 -15.95
C PRO A 285 -16.38 5.67 -14.96
N PRO A 286 -15.55 4.66 -14.62
CA PRO A 286 -15.63 3.25 -14.95
C PRO A 286 -16.70 2.53 -14.12
N ALA A 287 -17.05 1.30 -14.54
CA ALA A 287 -17.96 0.46 -13.77
C ALA A 287 -17.35 0.03 -12.44
N ASP A 288 -18.18 -0.02 -11.38
CA ASP A 288 -17.77 -0.60 -10.12
C ASP A 288 -17.42 -2.10 -10.29
N ILE A 289 -16.44 -2.59 -9.53
CA ILE A 289 -16.09 -4.01 -9.51
C ILE A 289 -17.05 -4.85 -8.70
N LEU A 290 -17.84 -4.23 -7.81
CA LEU A 290 -18.85 -4.86 -6.98
C LEU A 290 -20.22 -4.28 -7.27
N ALA A 291 -21.26 -5.07 -7.08
CA ALA A 291 -22.63 -4.62 -7.16
C ALA A 291 -22.95 -3.63 -6.03
N ALA A 292 -23.89 -2.71 -6.27
CA ALA A 292 -24.25 -1.66 -5.31
C ALA A 292 -24.68 -2.17 -3.93
N ASN A 293 -25.37 -3.32 -3.87
CA ASN A 293 -25.73 -3.97 -2.61
C ASN A 293 -24.51 -4.54 -1.85
N SER A 294 -23.51 -5.05 -2.56
CA SER A 294 -22.25 -5.50 -1.95
C SER A 294 -21.48 -4.32 -1.37
N ILE A 295 -21.40 -3.20 -2.08
CA ILE A 295 -20.78 -1.96 -1.59
C ILE A 295 -21.53 -1.43 -0.37
N ALA A 296 -22.87 -1.39 -0.40
CA ALA A 296 -23.67 -0.97 0.73
C ALA A 296 -23.42 -1.86 1.97
N LYS A 297 -23.32 -3.19 1.77
CA LYS A 297 -23.01 -4.13 2.84
C LYS A 297 -21.60 -3.96 3.39
N MET A 298 -20.63 -3.59 2.54
CA MET A 298 -19.24 -3.35 2.93
C MET A 298 -19.10 -2.25 3.99
N ILE A 299 -19.96 -1.24 3.97
CA ILE A 299 -19.90 -0.08 4.86
C ILE A 299 -20.98 -0.05 5.93
N GLU A 300 -21.83 -1.07 5.97
CA GLU A 300 -22.92 -1.16 6.94
C GLU A 300 -22.40 -1.19 8.38
N ASN A 301 -23.09 -0.47 9.29
CA ASN A 301 -22.78 -0.53 10.71
C ASN A 301 -23.14 -1.91 11.28
N PRO A 302 -22.18 -2.69 11.79
CA PRO A 302 -22.43 -4.02 12.30
C PRO A 302 -23.18 -4.05 13.63
N LEU A 303 -23.42 -2.88 14.25
CA LEU A 303 -24.10 -2.73 15.54
C LEU A 303 -23.44 -3.53 16.68
N ILE A 304 -22.12 -3.70 16.65
CA ILE A 304 -21.35 -4.36 17.71
C ILE A 304 -21.27 -3.41 18.92
N PRO A 305 -21.76 -3.83 20.09
CA PRO A 305 -21.94 -2.91 21.22
C PRO A 305 -20.64 -2.66 22.02
N VAL A 306 -19.65 -3.52 21.90
CA VAL A 306 -18.40 -3.48 22.70
C VAL A 306 -17.19 -3.45 21.79
N TYR A 307 -16.21 -2.61 22.15
CA TYR A 307 -14.97 -2.41 21.38
C TYR A 307 -13.76 -2.64 22.27
N CYS A 308 -12.73 -3.30 21.71
CA CYS A 308 -11.40 -3.33 22.30
C CYS A 308 -10.74 -1.95 22.14
N THR A 309 -10.12 -1.50 23.21
CA THR A 309 -9.27 -0.31 23.22
C THR A 309 -7.79 -0.70 23.01
N ALA A 310 -6.96 0.26 22.64
CA ALA A 310 -5.54 0.04 22.34
C ALA A 310 -4.71 -0.52 23.51
N ASN A 311 -5.25 -0.51 24.74
CA ASN A 311 -4.61 -1.10 25.92
C ASN A 311 -5.14 -2.52 26.22
N GLY A 312 -5.86 -3.15 25.29
CA GLY A 312 -6.42 -4.49 25.42
C GLY A 312 -7.67 -4.60 26.31
N LYS A 313 -8.17 -3.47 26.85
CA LYS A 313 -9.43 -3.41 27.59
C LYS A 313 -10.61 -3.25 26.62
N THR A 314 -11.82 -3.26 27.15
CA THR A 314 -13.04 -3.02 26.40
C THR A 314 -13.77 -1.79 26.88
N ALA A 315 -14.52 -1.15 25.96
CA ALA A 315 -15.43 -0.05 26.27
C ALA A 315 -16.72 -0.20 25.43
N ALA A 316 -17.80 0.42 25.85
CA ALA A 316 -19.02 0.46 25.07
C ALA A 316 -18.80 1.28 23.78
N PHE A 317 -19.45 0.89 22.69
CA PHE A 317 -19.34 1.63 21.43
C PHE A 317 -19.70 3.12 21.58
N ALA A 318 -20.74 3.42 22.35
CA ALA A 318 -21.15 4.79 22.62
C ALA A 318 -20.07 5.65 23.29
N ASP A 319 -19.14 5.03 24.03
CA ASP A 319 -18.11 5.74 24.79
C ASP A 319 -16.83 5.98 23.96
N VAL A 320 -16.60 5.15 22.93
CA VAL A 320 -15.34 5.17 22.19
C VAL A 320 -15.44 5.83 20.83
N ASN A 321 -16.65 6.05 20.27
CA ASN A 321 -16.66 6.48 18.92
C ASN A 321 -17.75 7.06 18.17
N ALA A 322 -17.26 7.79 17.19
CA ALA A 322 -17.86 8.34 16.01
C ALA A 322 -17.77 7.43 14.76
N TYR A 323 -17.20 6.21 14.83
CA TYR A 323 -17.02 5.33 13.68
C TYR A 323 -17.18 3.83 14.03
N TRP A 324 -17.45 3.01 13.01
CA TRP A 324 -17.48 1.55 13.09
C TRP A 324 -16.55 0.94 12.04
N TYR A 325 -16.31 -0.36 12.14
CA TYR A 325 -15.56 -1.10 11.15
C TYR A 325 -16.52 -1.96 10.29
N GLY A 326 -16.56 -1.67 9.00
CA GLY A 326 -17.27 -2.47 8.01
C GLY A 326 -16.39 -3.62 7.48
N PHE A 327 -16.38 -3.88 6.18
CA PHE A 327 -15.55 -4.89 5.55
C PHE A 327 -14.30 -4.24 4.96
N GLY A 328 -13.20 -4.23 5.70
CA GLY A 328 -11.94 -3.60 5.30
C GLY A 328 -11.90 -2.07 5.40
N TRP A 329 -12.93 -1.44 5.95
CA TRP A 329 -13.05 0.01 6.07
C TRP A 329 -13.51 0.44 7.46
N GLN A 330 -12.90 1.49 7.98
CA GLN A 330 -13.49 2.30 9.03
C GLN A 330 -14.49 3.25 8.38
N VAL A 331 -15.65 3.44 8.99
CA VAL A 331 -16.75 4.26 8.45
C VAL A 331 -17.32 5.12 9.56
N ASN A 332 -17.55 6.41 9.31
CA ASN A 332 -18.21 7.29 10.29
C ASN A 332 -19.64 7.68 9.87
N LYS A 333 -20.34 8.34 10.77
CA LYS A 333 -21.71 8.82 10.55
C LYS A 333 -21.86 9.82 9.39
N TYR A 334 -20.74 10.42 8.94
CA TYR A 334 -20.70 11.34 7.80
C TYR A 334 -20.43 10.60 6.48
N LYS A 335 -20.44 9.27 6.51
CA LYS A 335 -20.15 8.39 5.36
C LYS A 335 -18.75 8.58 4.75
N ASN A 336 -17.79 9.04 5.54
CA ASN A 336 -16.40 8.93 5.16
C ASN A 336 -15.91 7.51 5.46
N TRP A 337 -15.16 6.92 4.55
CA TRP A 337 -14.55 5.61 4.68
C TRP A 337 -13.04 5.76 4.64
N TRP A 338 -12.34 5.10 5.52
CA TRP A 338 -10.88 5.16 5.49
C TRP A 338 -10.25 3.90 6.04
N HIS A 339 -9.00 3.74 5.80
CA HIS A 339 -8.13 2.82 6.50
C HIS A 339 -6.72 3.37 6.58
N THR A 340 -6.04 3.09 7.69
CA THR A 340 -4.62 3.37 7.85
C THR A 340 -3.82 2.09 7.78
N GLY A 341 -2.55 2.20 7.39
CA GLY A 341 -1.62 1.09 7.37
C GLY A 341 -0.36 1.43 8.15
N SER A 342 0.14 0.48 8.94
CA SER A 342 1.37 0.62 9.70
C SER A 342 2.09 -0.71 9.80
N LEU A 343 3.31 -0.76 9.29
CA LEU A 343 4.30 -1.82 9.47
C LEU A 343 5.67 -1.18 9.68
N PRO A 344 6.68 -1.89 10.20
CA PRO A 344 8.05 -1.36 10.21
C PRO A 344 8.43 -0.83 8.83
N GLY A 345 8.90 0.42 8.77
CA GLY A 345 9.29 1.09 7.54
C GLY A 345 8.16 1.68 6.69
N THR A 346 6.89 1.62 7.09
CA THR A 346 5.81 2.23 6.30
C THR A 346 4.65 2.74 7.15
N MET A 347 4.10 3.88 6.72
CA MET A 347 2.84 4.45 7.19
C MET A 347 1.99 4.85 5.99
N THR A 348 0.71 4.51 6.02
CA THR A 348 -0.21 4.76 4.91
C THR A 348 -1.59 5.19 5.40
N GLU A 349 -2.25 6.01 4.61
CA GLU A 349 -3.65 6.37 4.80
C GLU A 349 -4.37 6.40 3.47
N VAL A 350 -5.60 5.86 3.44
CA VAL A 350 -6.52 5.95 2.31
C VAL A 350 -7.87 6.40 2.82
N VAL A 351 -8.42 7.45 2.25
CA VAL A 351 -9.72 8.05 2.65
C VAL A 351 -10.61 8.23 1.42
N ARG A 352 -11.87 7.91 1.56
CA ARG A 352 -12.97 8.29 0.67
C ARG A 352 -13.95 9.16 1.47
N ALA A 353 -13.99 10.44 1.15
CA ALA A 353 -14.92 11.38 1.78
C ALA A 353 -16.25 11.43 1.02
N ASP A 354 -17.34 11.70 1.75
CA ASP A 354 -18.69 11.79 1.17
C ASP A 354 -18.87 12.98 0.21
N ASN A 355 -18.00 13.99 0.32
CA ASN A 355 -18.01 15.19 -0.54
C ASN A 355 -17.42 14.99 -1.94
N GLY A 356 -17.15 13.73 -2.34
CA GLY A 356 -16.61 13.38 -3.65
C GLY A 356 -15.10 13.36 -3.74
N PHE A 357 -14.39 13.73 -2.68
CA PHE A 357 -12.94 13.58 -2.62
C PHE A 357 -12.53 12.20 -2.11
N GLY A 358 -11.38 11.73 -2.58
CA GLY A 358 -10.65 10.61 -2.04
C GLY A 358 -9.16 10.89 -2.11
N TRP A 359 -8.39 10.35 -1.18
CA TRP A 359 -6.93 10.45 -1.22
C TRP A 359 -6.25 9.20 -0.71
N ALA A 360 -5.02 9.03 -1.16
CA ALA A 360 -4.08 8.04 -0.67
C ALA A 360 -2.74 8.72 -0.38
N ALA A 361 -2.17 8.49 0.80
CA ALA A 361 -0.92 9.08 1.25
C ALA A 361 -0.04 8.00 1.87
N PHE A 362 1.14 7.74 1.29
CA PHE A 362 2.05 6.67 1.64
C PHE A 362 3.44 7.19 1.93
N PHE A 363 4.08 6.66 2.96
CA PHE A 363 5.40 7.08 3.43
C PHE A 363 6.30 5.87 3.68
N ASN A 364 7.58 5.98 3.36
CA ASN A 364 8.56 4.91 3.44
C ASN A 364 9.31 4.84 4.78
N THR A 365 8.66 5.29 5.84
CA THR A 365 9.09 5.04 7.21
C THR A 365 7.89 4.97 8.15
N ARG A 366 8.07 4.30 9.30
CA ARG A 366 7.16 4.36 10.43
C ARG A 366 7.84 5.18 11.53
N PRO A 367 7.45 6.45 11.77
CA PRO A 367 8.01 7.25 12.84
C PRO A 367 7.85 6.59 14.21
N GLN A 368 8.72 6.93 15.17
CA GLN A 368 8.65 6.44 16.54
C GLN A 368 7.29 6.77 17.18
N ASP A 369 6.85 8.02 17.04
CA ASP A 369 5.47 8.42 17.37
C ASP A 369 4.55 8.22 16.15
N SER A 370 4.25 6.96 15.86
CA SER A 370 3.37 6.61 14.73
C SER A 370 1.93 7.07 14.95
N GLY A 371 1.45 7.12 16.19
CA GLY A 371 0.11 7.63 16.54
C GLY A 371 0.00 9.13 16.30
N GLY A 372 0.97 9.91 16.76
CA GLY A 372 1.05 11.35 16.50
C GLY A 372 1.19 11.65 15.01
N PHE A 373 1.99 10.86 14.28
CA PHE A 373 2.16 11.01 12.85
C PHE A 373 0.83 10.84 12.09
N ILE A 374 0.10 9.75 12.31
CA ILE A 374 -1.14 9.49 11.56
C ILE A 374 -2.25 10.50 11.87
N ASN A 375 -2.37 10.89 13.13
CA ASN A 375 -3.33 11.94 13.53
C ASN A 375 -3.00 13.28 12.87
N ARG A 376 -1.72 13.64 12.81
CA ARG A 376 -1.26 14.86 12.17
C ARG A 376 -1.43 14.79 10.64
N LEU A 377 -1.16 13.63 10.02
CA LEU A 377 -1.33 13.40 8.58
C LEU A 377 -2.78 13.65 8.17
N ASP A 378 -3.75 13.04 8.86
CA ASP A 378 -5.18 13.23 8.56
C ASP A 378 -5.57 14.71 8.63
N GLN A 379 -5.18 15.42 9.71
CA GLN A 379 -5.43 16.86 9.87
C GLN A 379 -4.79 17.70 8.76
N ASP A 380 -3.55 17.40 8.41
CA ASP A 380 -2.78 18.11 7.39
C ASP A 380 -3.37 17.88 5.98
N LEU A 381 -3.86 16.67 5.67
CA LEU A 381 -4.53 16.37 4.40
C LEU A 381 -5.86 17.10 4.25
N TRP A 382 -6.68 17.16 5.30
CA TRP A 382 -7.88 17.99 5.32
C TRP A 382 -7.56 19.49 5.18
N THR A 383 -6.50 19.95 5.84
CA THR A 383 -6.03 21.34 5.74
C THR A 383 -5.59 21.65 4.32
N ALA A 384 -4.80 20.76 3.69
CA ALA A 384 -4.35 20.91 2.31
C ALA A 384 -5.50 20.94 1.32
N LEU A 385 -6.47 20.03 1.48
CA LEU A 385 -7.67 19.97 0.65
C LEU A 385 -8.45 21.29 0.68
N ASN A 386 -8.69 21.81 1.88
CA ASN A 386 -9.40 23.08 2.08
C ASN A 386 -8.59 24.28 1.56
N GLY A 387 -7.27 24.24 1.72
CA GLY A 387 -6.35 25.29 1.28
C GLY A 387 -6.22 25.42 -0.24
N ALA A 388 -6.50 24.37 -0.99
CA ALA A 388 -6.51 24.36 -2.46
C ALA A 388 -7.62 25.24 -3.08
N LYS A 389 -8.58 25.73 -2.29
CA LYS A 389 -9.60 26.74 -2.68
C LYS A 389 -10.33 26.44 -4.00
N ASN A 390 -10.70 25.18 -4.22
CA ASN A 390 -11.33 24.71 -5.46
C ASN A 390 -10.47 24.84 -6.73
N ASP A 391 -9.18 25.08 -6.62
CA ASP A 391 -8.25 25.05 -7.75
C ASP A 391 -7.92 23.59 -8.14
N TRP A 392 -8.94 22.88 -8.66
CA TRP A 392 -8.82 21.50 -9.07
C TRP A 392 -8.99 21.38 -10.60
N PRO A 393 -8.14 20.58 -11.27
CA PRO A 393 -8.27 20.37 -12.71
C PRO A 393 -9.60 19.67 -13.05
N THR A 394 -10.10 19.98 -14.22
CA THR A 394 -11.28 19.30 -14.79
C THR A 394 -10.90 18.02 -15.54
N GLN A 395 -9.62 17.89 -15.94
CA GLN A 395 -9.09 16.73 -16.63
C GLN A 395 -8.82 15.60 -15.64
N ASP A 396 -9.09 14.36 -16.05
CA ASP A 396 -8.67 13.15 -15.36
C ASP A 396 -7.21 12.82 -15.71
N TRP A 397 -6.38 12.58 -14.71
CA TRP A 397 -4.97 12.27 -14.91
C TRP A 397 -4.61 10.81 -14.68
N PHE A 398 -5.57 9.91 -14.47
CA PHE A 398 -5.26 8.49 -14.28
C PHE A 398 -4.47 7.91 -15.45
N ASP A 399 -4.80 8.28 -16.69
CA ASP A 399 -4.14 7.77 -17.90
C ASP A 399 -2.68 8.27 -18.07
N GLN A 400 -2.31 9.35 -17.34
CA GLN A 400 -0.94 9.88 -17.38
C GLN A 400 0.08 8.99 -16.64
N TYR A 401 -0.40 8.02 -15.87
CA TYR A 401 0.42 7.11 -15.07
C TYR A 401 0.28 5.64 -15.50
N ASP A 402 -0.13 5.39 -16.75
CA ASP A 402 -0.54 4.03 -17.13
C ASP A 402 0.60 3.07 -17.45
N ALA A 403 1.68 3.48 -18.08
CA ALA A 403 2.71 2.50 -18.39
C ALA A 403 4.11 3.10 -18.64
N PHE A 404 5.12 2.43 -18.10
CA PHE A 404 6.47 2.53 -18.62
C PHE A 404 6.58 1.89 -20.02
N SER A 405 7.46 2.44 -20.86
CA SER A 405 7.97 1.69 -22.00
C SER A 405 8.64 0.38 -21.54
N PRO A 406 8.81 -0.60 -22.41
CA PRO A 406 9.70 -1.73 -22.11
C PRO A 406 11.10 -1.25 -21.73
N TRP A 407 11.83 -2.10 -21.01
CA TRP A 407 13.27 -1.93 -20.81
C TRP A 407 13.98 -2.07 -22.16
N LEU A 408 14.73 -1.07 -22.56
CA LEU A 408 15.39 -0.97 -23.84
C LEU A 408 16.89 -0.75 -23.64
N ALA A 409 17.72 -1.35 -24.49
CA ALA A 409 19.13 -0.99 -24.58
C ALA A 409 19.28 0.49 -25.00
N GLU A 410 20.39 1.13 -24.63
CA GLU A 410 20.62 2.57 -24.80
C GLU A 410 20.28 3.09 -26.22
N GLY A 411 20.76 2.39 -27.27
CA GLY A 411 20.51 2.79 -28.66
C GLY A 411 19.05 2.66 -29.10
N ASP A 412 18.31 1.68 -28.59
CA ASP A 412 16.89 1.51 -28.89
C ASP A 412 16.03 2.47 -28.04
N PHE A 413 16.46 2.80 -26.83
CA PHE A 413 15.83 3.83 -26.01
C PHE A 413 15.96 5.21 -26.68
N ALA A 414 17.13 5.54 -27.24
CA ALA A 414 17.33 6.79 -28.00
C ALA A 414 16.35 6.91 -29.16
N LYS A 415 16.16 5.85 -29.96
CA LYS A 415 15.16 5.83 -31.05
C LYS A 415 13.72 6.03 -30.55
N ALA A 416 13.37 5.37 -29.44
CA ALA A 416 12.06 5.51 -28.83
C ALA A 416 11.82 6.95 -28.33
N ALA A 417 12.83 7.58 -27.73
CA ALA A 417 12.78 8.98 -27.29
C ALA A 417 12.61 9.97 -28.45
N ASP A 418 13.30 9.72 -29.58
CA ASP A 418 13.15 10.52 -30.78
C ASP A 418 11.72 10.39 -31.37
N GLN A 419 11.19 9.17 -31.43
CA GLN A 419 9.83 8.91 -31.88
C GLN A 419 8.79 9.62 -30.98
N ALA A 420 8.94 9.54 -29.66
CA ALA A 420 8.07 10.21 -28.71
C ALA A 420 8.08 11.74 -28.92
N ARG A 421 9.27 12.34 -29.09
CA ARG A 421 9.40 13.78 -29.39
C ARG A 421 8.67 14.18 -30.67
N MET A 422 8.78 13.38 -31.72
CA MET A 422 8.09 13.66 -33.01
C MET A 422 6.56 13.62 -32.86
N THR A 423 6.03 12.90 -31.85
CA THR A 423 4.60 12.86 -31.57
C THR A 423 4.16 13.84 -30.46
N GLY A 424 5.04 14.78 -30.08
CA GLY A 424 4.72 15.79 -29.04
C GLY A 424 4.75 15.29 -27.61
N LEU A 425 5.39 14.15 -27.38
CA LEU A 425 5.58 13.58 -26.04
C LEU A 425 6.97 13.89 -25.48
N HIS A 426 7.07 13.94 -24.16
CA HIS A 426 8.33 13.99 -23.43
C HIS A 426 8.37 12.88 -22.37
N ALA A 427 9.55 12.53 -21.92
CA ALA A 427 9.69 11.65 -20.77
C ALA A 427 9.24 12.41 -19.50
N SER A 428 8.21 11.93 -18.84
CA SER A 428 7.79 12.43 -17.52
C SER A 428 8.51 11.71 -16.38
N ARG A 429 9.01 10.51 -16.67
CA ARG A 429 9.85 9.71 -15.77
C ARG A 429 10.86 8.91 -16.59
N LEU A 430 12.09 8.81 -16.07
CA LEU A 430 13.18 8.03 -16.63
C LEU A 430 13.76 7.09 -15.59
N GLU A 431 13.97 5.84 -15.97
CA GLU A 431 14.65 4.86 -15.15
C GLU A 431 15.75 4.13 -15.96
N GLY A 432 16.80 3.75 -15.26
CA GLY A 432 17.88 2.94 -15.78
C GLY A 432 18.21 1.77 -14.85
N ARG A 433 18.72 0.69 -15.41
CA ARG A 433 19.22 -0.46 -14.66
C ARG A 433 20.39 -1.13 -15.35
N SER A 434 21.08 -2.00 -14.60
CA SER A 434 22.02 -2.95 -15.15
C SER A 434 21.40 -4.35 -15.15
N ALA A 435 21.25 -4.96 -16.30
CA ALA A 435 20.71 -6.30 -16.47
C ALA A 435 21.66 -7.15 -17.34
N GLY A 436 22.17 -8.26 -16.81
CA GLY A 436 23.10 -9.12 -17.52
C GLY A 436 24.37 -8.38 -18.01
N GLY A 437 24.85 -7.39 -17.26
CA GLY A 437 26.02 -6.56 -17.62
C GLY A 437 25.71 -5.48 -18.67
N ARG A 438 24.47 -5.33 -19.10
CA ARG A 438 24.04 -4.29 -20.06
C ARG A 438 23.24 -3.21 -19.35
N LYS A 439 23.39 -1.97 -19.81
CA LYS A 439 22.55 -0.86 -19.36
C LYS A 439 21.24 -0.86 -20.15
N GLU A 440 20.14 -0.77 -19.45
CA GLU A 440 18.80 -0.67 -20.00
C GLU A 440 18.08 0.53 -19.40
N PHE A 441 17.22 1.16 -20.20
CA PHE A 441 16.45 2.36 -19.85
C PHE A 441 14.99 2.17 -20.20
N ARG A 442 14.10 2.83 -19.43
CA ARG A 442 12.69 2.95 -19.74
C ARG A 442 12.16 4.33 -19.39
N ALA A 443 11.04 4.72 -19.97
CA ALA A 443 10.38 5.98 -19.69
C ALA A 443 8.86 5.82 -19.56
N GLN A 444 8.26 6.74 -18.80
CA GLN A 444 6.87 7.09 -18.98
C GLN A 444 6.83 8.32 -19.90
N TRP A 445 5.87 8.34 -20.81
CA TRP A 445 5.73 9.40 -21.80
C TRP A 445 4.46 10.22 -21.51
N ALA A 446 4.57 11.53 -21.55
CA ALA A 446 3.47 12.45 -21.34
C ALA A 446 3.49 13.57 -22.38
N THR A 447 2.34 14.18 -22.64
CA THR A 447 2.24 15.38 -23.48
C THR A 447 3.00 16.54 -22.85
N VAL A 448 3.73 17.29 -23.67
CA VAL A 448 4.43 18.51 -23.21
C VAL A 448 3.40 19.54 -22.78
N PRO A 449 3.41 20.01 -21.51
CA PRO A 449 2.51 21.09 -21.10
C PRO A 449 2.81 22.38 -21.88
N PRO A 450 1.79 23.15 -22.30
CA PRO A 450 2.02 24.42 -23.01
C PRO A 450 2.91 25.37 -22.23
N GLY A 451 3.88 25.97 -22.91
CA GLY A 451 4.83 26.93 -22.29
C GLY A 451 5.91 26.30 -21.41
N THR A 452 6.03 24.99 -21.40
CA THR A 452 7.05 24.26 -20.62
C THR A 452 8.21 23.86 -21.53
N SER A 453 9.45 24.09 -21.06
CA SER A 453 10.66 23.50 -21.63
C SER A 453 11.19 22.41 -20.70
N PHE A 454 11.83 21.38 -21.27
CA PHE A 454 12.42 20.29 -20.48
C PHE A 454 13.75 19.85 -21.09
N GLU A 455 14.63 19.34 -20.22
CA GLU A 455 15.84 18.61 -20.58
C GLU A 455 15.77 17.24 -19.91
N ALA A 456 15.95 16.19 -20.70
CA ALA A 456 16.00 14.81 -20.21
C ALA A 456 17.35 14.19 -20.57
N ALA A 457 18.01 13.57 -19.62
CA ALA A 457 19.31 12.96 -19.79
C ALA A 457 19.38 11.58 -19.13
N ILE A 458 20.04 10.64 -19.79
CA ILE A 458 20.28 9.28 -19.32
C ILE A 458 21.78 9.01 -19.22
N ASP A 459 22.15 7.99 -18.46
CA ASP A 459 23.53 7.45 -18.34
C ASP A 459 24.59 8.47 -17.92
N LEU A 460 24.21 9.51 -17.20
CA LEU A 460 25.18 10.47 -16.70
C LEU A 460 26.07 9.86 -15.60
N ASP A 461 27.37 10.09 -15.68
CA ASP A 461 28.25 9.89 -14.51
C ASP A 461 28.08 11.02 -13.49
N CYS A 462 28.73 10.92 -12.31
CA CYS A 462 28.60 11.93 -11.26
C CYS A 462 28.98 13.34 -11.72
N LEU A 463 30.08 13.48 -12.49
CA LEU A 463 30.55 14.79 -12.93
C LEU A 463 29.60 15.39 -13.98
N SER A 464 29.16 14.58 -14.93
CA SER A 464 28.21 15.00 -15.97
C SER A 464 26.84 15.38 -15.36
N PHE A 465 26.39 14.63 -14.34
CA PHE A 465 25.15 14.97 -13.61
C PHE A 465 25.27 16.30 -12.87
N GLU A 466 26.34 16.51 -12.11
CA GLU A 466 26.53 17.78 -11.37
C GLU A 466 26.67 18.98 -12.33
N ALA A 467 27.34 18.82 -13.47
CA ALA A 467 27.42 19.86 -14.49
C ALA A 467 26.06 20.17 -15.13
N ALA A 468 25.27 19.14 -15.45
CA ALA A 468 23.89 19.30 -15.96
C ALA A 468 22.99 19.97 -14.94
N ARG A 469 23.07 19.56 -13.67
CA ARG A 469 22.32 20.16 -12.56
C ARG A 469 22.63 21.63 -12.40
N ALA A 470 23.91 21.99 -12.28
CA ALA A 470 24.31 23.41 -12.12
C ALA A 470 23.84 24.29 -13.28
N ARG A 471 23.91 23.79 -14.52
CA ARG A 471 23.40 24.49 -15.73
C ARG A 471 21.89 24.72 -15.66
N ASN A 472 21.12 23.67 -15.30
CA ASN A 472 19.68 23.75 -15.25
C ASN A 472 19.16 24.57 -14.07
N ASP A 473 19.77 24.44 -12.87
CA ASP A 473 19.47 25.28 -11.70
C ASP A 473 19.73 26.76 -12.02
N GLY A 474 20.86 27.06 -12.69
CA GLY A 474 21.18 28.43 -13.16
C GLY A 474 20.20 28.97 -14.20
N ALA A 475 19.57 28.11 -14.97
CA ALA A 475 18.50 28.48 -15.90
C ALA A 475 17.11 28.59 -15.24
N GLY A 476 16.99 28.29 -13.95
CA GLY A 476 15.73 28.31 -13.19
C GLY A 476 14.81 27.12 -13.49
N ALA A 477 15.36 26.00 -14.01
CA ALA A 477 14.64 24.78 -14.18
C ALA A 477 14.65 23.94 -12.90
N SER A 478 13.56 23.22 -12.64
CA SER A 478 13.41 22.34 -11.46
C SER A 478 13.69 20.90 -11.85
N LEU A 479 14.45 20.18 -11.01
CA LEU A 479 14.67 18.74 -11.15
C LEU A 479 13.36 17.99 -10.84
N THR A 480 12.80 17.32 -11.84
CA THR A 480 11.51 16.61 -11.75
C THR A 480 11.63 15.10 -11.82
N ASN A 481 12.80 14.58 -12.21
CA ASN A 481 13.14 13.17 -12.11
C ASN A 481 14.61 13.05 -11.74
N LEU A 482 14.91 12.19 -10.81
CA LEU A 482 16.24 11.70 -10.50
C LEU A 482 16.13 10.22 -10.13
N GLN A 483 16.89 9.40 -10.85
CA GLN A 483 17.05 7.97 -10.55
C GLN A 483 18.51 7.61 -10.80
N SER A 484 19.07 6.75 -9.99
CA SER A 484 20.41 6.23 -10.21
C SER A 484 20.48 4.70 -10.10
N PHE A 485 21.49 4.12 -10.71
CA PHE A 485 21.81 2.69 -10.60
C PHE A 485 23.30 2.46 -10.69
N ALA A 486 23.80 1.32 -10.22
CA ALA A 486 25.17 0.87 -10.43
C ALA A 486 25.27 0.10 -11.77
N ASP A 487 26.18 0.51 -12.67
CA ASP A 487 26.45 -0.23 -13.90
C ASP A 487 27.22 -1.54 -13.64
N GLY A 488 27.46 -2.35 -14.68
CA GLY A 488 28.15 -3.63 -14.57
C GLY A 488 29.59 -3.54 -14.02
N ALA A 489 30.14 -2.34 -13.91
CA ALA A 489 31.44 -2.05 -13.28
C ALA A 489 31.32 -1.42 -11.88
N GLY A 490 30.09 -1.37 -11.33
CA GLY A 490 29.80 -0.76 -10.03
C GLY A 490 29.81 0.78 -10.02
N ARG A 491 29.87 1.43 -11.18
CA ARG A 491 29.89 2.89 -11.28
C ARG A 491 28.46 3.41 -11.26
N ARG A 492 28.21 4.47 -10.47
CA ARG A 492 26.91 5.10 -10.39
C ARG A 492 26.58 5.85 -11.67
N ARG A 493 25.37 5.64 -12.17
CA ARG A 493 24.79 6.26 -13.36
C ARG A 493 23.48 6.93 -13.02
N PHE A 494 23.23 8.11 -13.56
CA PHE A 494 22.06 8.94 -13.26
C PHE A 494 21.17 9.14 -14.49
N GLN A 495 19.86 9.18 -14.26
CA GLN A 495 18.83 9.63 -15.17
C GLN A 495 18.12 10.80 -14.54
N ALA A 496 17.99 11.88 -15.28
CA ALA A 496 17.42 13.11 -14.74
C ALA A 496 16.55 13.83 -15.77
N ILE A 497 15.51 14.51 -15.27
CA ILE A 497 14.68 15.43 -16.06
C ILE A 497 14.59 16.75 -15.31
N TRP A 498 14.82 17.83 -16.03
CA TRP A 498 14.59 19.18 -15.56
C TRP A 498 13.48 19.81 -16.36
N MET A 499 12.61 20.57 -15.71
CA MET A 499 11.49 21.29 -16.32
C MET A 499 11.48 22.75 -15.88
N LYS A 500 11.11 23.64 -16.81
CA LYS A 500 10.98 25.09 -16.60
C LYS A 500 9.67 25.61 -17.21
#